data_a5fd1cdff7889bf569d23ac8143e4a00
#
_entry.id   a5fd1cdff7889bf569d23ac8143e4a00
#
_cell.length_a   1.000
_cell.length_b   1.000
_cell.length_c   1.000
_cell.angle_alpha   90.00
_cell.angle_beta   90.00
_cell.angle_gamma   90.00
#
_symmetry.space_group_name_H-M   'P 1'
#
loop_
_entity.id
_entity.type
_entity.pdbx_description
1 polymer ?
#
loop_
_entity_poly.entity_id
_entity_poly.type
_entity_poly.pdbx_seq_one_letter_code
_entity_poly.pdbx_strand_id
1 'polypeptide(L)'
;VFVGGLLWLAVKAGNFLDNRIQQIDELTPSLRVLLGKILRIALVVLAVTIAMQSVGINLTALTVLSGAVGVGIGFGLQKVVSNFISGMIILLDDSIKPGDTITVGETFGWIRELRARFVSVVTRDGREYLIPNEDFITTQVINWSFSDKYVRLDVPFGVAYDSDPHEVVDIAIAAAASVDRVVATYRPPVCWMTEFGDSSINFLLRFWIEDPQQGLTNIRGKVMMALWDAFKENGISIPFPHREVIMKTPVTVQSTGPKS
;
A
#
# COMPACT_ATOMS: atom_id res chain seq x y z
N VAL A 1 39.99 -30.12 37.26
CA VAL A 1 40.27 -30.74 35.94
C VAL A 1 39.01 -30.67 35.06
N PHE A 2 37.83 -31.11 35.54
CA PHE A 2 36.58 -31.17 34.76
C PHE A 2 36.11 -29.79 34.25
N VAL A 3 36.09 -28.75 35.11
CA VAL A 3 35.68 -27.37 34.73
C VAL A 3 36.61 -26.78 33.68
N GLY A 4 37.96 -26.97 33.85
CA GLY A 4 38.92 -26.49 32.85
C GLY A 4 38.80 -27.20 31.50
N GLY A 5 38.49 -28.50 31.51
CA GLY A 5 38.24 -29.27 30.29
C GLY A 5 36.99 -28.81 29.55
N LEU A 6 35.91 -28.49 30.27
CA LEU A 6 34.64 -27.98 29.72
C LEU A 6 34.81 -26.59 29.07
N LEU A 7 35.49 -25.68 29.74
CA LEU A 7 35.80 -24.35 29.22
C LEU A 7 36.70 -24.41 27.97
N TRP A 8 37.72 -25.25 28.00
CA TRP A 8 38.60 -25.48 26.86
C TRP A 8 37.83 -26.04 25.65
N LEU A 9 36.92 -27.00 25.89
CA LEU A 9 36.08 -27.59 24.85
C LEU A 9 35.13 -26.54 24.27
N ALA A 10 34.51 -25.68 25.10
CA ALA A 10 33.64 -24.63 24.66
C ALA A 10 34.34 -23.59 23.76
N VAL A 11 35.58 -23.21 24.15
CA VAL A 11 36.41 -22.30 23.36
C VAL A 11 36.82 -22.94 22.03
N LYS A 12 37.22 -24.21 22.02
CA LYS A 12 37.56 -24.95 20.79
C LYS A 12 36.35 -25.11 19.87
N ALA A 13 35.20 -25.48 20.42
CA ALA A 13 33.96 -25.59 19.67
C ALA A 13 33.54 -24.22 19.10
N GLY A 14 33.68 -23.16 19.90
CA GLY A 14 33.40 -21.78 19.45
C GLY A 14 34.29 -21.34 18.28
N ASN A 15 35.58 -21.59 18.36
CA ASN A 15 36.52 -21.28 17.28
C ASN A 15 36.27 -22.13 16.02
N PHE A 16 35.92 -23.40 16.19
CA PHE A 16 35.58 -24.28 15.07
C PHE A 16 34.33 -23.80 14.32
N LEU A 17 33.28 -23.45 15.08
CA LEU A 17 32.03 -22.93 14.50
C LEU A 17 32.21 -21.54 13.90
N ASP A 18 32.99 -20.67 14.52
CA ASP A 18 33.34 -19.35 13.95
C ASP A 18 34.04 -19.50 12.59
N ASN A 19 35.01 -20.38 12.48
CA ASN A 19 35.71 -20.69 11.24
C ASN A 19 34.74 -21.25 10.17
N ARG A 20 33.75 -22.03 10.55
CA ARG A 20 32.73 -22.53 9.61
C ARG A 20 31.79 -21.43 9.13
N ILE A 21 31.37 -20.53 10.02
CA ILE A 21 30.52 -19.37 9.68
C ILE A 21 31.25 -18.42 8.73
N GLN A 22 32.57 -18.22 8.94
CA GLN A 22 33.37 -17.35 8.10
C GLN A 22 33.53 -17.88 6.65
N GLN A 23 33.35 -19.18 6.42
CA GLN A 23 33.43 -19.84 5.10
C GLN A 23 32.12 -19.80 4.31
N ILE A 24 31.02 -19.27 4.87
CA ILE A 24 29.71 -19.18 4.18
C ILE A 24 29.72 -17.92 3.31
N ASP A 25 29.91 -18.06 2.01
CA ASP A 25 30.02 -16.92 1.09
C ASP A 25 28.73 -16.12 0.91
N GLU A 26 27.58 -16.72 1.18
CA GLU A 26 26.27 -16.08 1.10
C GLU A 26 26.00 -15.05 2.20
N LEU A 27 26.78 -15.06 3.29
CA LEU A 27 26.63 -14.13 4.40
C LEU A 27 27.52 -12.90 4.23
N THR A 28 26.98 -11.72 4.53
CA THR A 28 27.78 -10.49 4.56
C THR A 28 28.88 -10.58 5.64
N PRO A 29 30.05 -9.95 5.45
CA PRO A 29 31.15 -9.98 6.42
C PRO A 29 30.72 -9.55 7.83
N SER A 30 29.86 -8.55 7.94
CA SER A 30 29.33 -8.05 9.22
C SER A 30 28.45 -9.09 9.92
N LEU A 31 27.64 -9.83 9.18
CA LEU A 31 26.76 -10.86 9.73
C LEU A 31 27.55 -12.07 10.20
N ARG A 32 28.60 -12.49 9.46
CA ARG A 32 29.53 -13.57 9.89
C ARG A 32 30.16 -13.26 11.25
N VAL A 33 30.70 -12.03 11.40
CA VAL A 33 31.32 -11.59 12.67
C VAL A 33 30.29 -11.54 13.80
N LEU A 34 29.07 -11.06 13.54
CA LEU A 34 28.02 -10.97 14.55
C LEU A 34 27.57 -12.36 15.02
N LEU A 35 27.30 -13.27 14.09
CA LEU A 35 26.88 -14.65 14.40
C LEU A 35 27.98 -15.41 15.15
N GLY A 36 29.23 -15.29 14.73
CA GLY A 36 30.38 -15.92 15.43
C GLY A 36 30.51 -15.43 16.87
N LYS A 37 30.39 -14.10 17.11
CA LYS A 37 30.42 -13.53 18.46
C LYS A 37 29.25 -14.02 19.33
N ILE A 38 28.01 -13.98 18.82
CA ILE A 38 26.83 -14.44 19.55
C ILE A 38 26.97 -15.92 19.93
N LEU A 39 27.36 -16.77 18.99
CA LEU A 39 27.53 -18.20 19.21
C LEU A 39 28.62 -18.49 20.23
N ARG A 40 29.75 -17.78 20.16
CA ARG A 40 30.82 -17.91 21.12
C ARG A 40 30.41 -17.52 22.53
N ILE A 41 29.70 -16.40 22.69
CA ILE A 41 29.17 -15.97 23.99
C ILE A 41 28.18 -17.01 24.52
N ALA A 42 27.27 -17.52 23.72
CA ALA A 42 26.29 -18.55 24.11
C ALA A 42 26.97 -19.83 24.58
N LEU A 43 28.01 -20.31 23.88
CA LEU A 43 28.78 -21.50 24.27
C LEU A 43 29.56 -21.29 25.58
N VAL A 44 30.15 -20.12 25.77
CA VAL A 44 30.86 -19.80 27.02
C VAL A 44 29.89 -19.73 28.20
N VAL A 45 28.75 -19.06 28.05
CA VAL A 45 27.71 -19.00 29.08
C VAL A 45 27.19 -20.39 29.42
N LEU A 46 26.90 -21.23 28.42
CA LEU A 46 26.49 -22.62 28.64
C LEU A 46 27.54 -23.43 29.39
N ALA A 47 28.81 -23.33 28.99
CA ALA A 47 29.91 -24.06 29.65
C ALA A 47 30.09 -23.61 31.09
N VAL A 48 30.00 -22.31 31.39
CA VAL A 48 30.08 -21.77 32.75
C VAL A 48 28.90 -22.28 33.60
N THR A 49 27.69 -22.27 33.06
CA THR A 49 26.48 -22.76 33.75
C THR A 49 26.61 -24.25 34.13
N ILE A 50 27.05 -25.09 33.19
CA ILE A 50 27.28 -26.53 33.43
C ILE A 50 28.43 -26.72 34.47
N ALA A 51 29.50 -25.94 34.38
CA ALA A 51 30.61 -26.00 35.31
C ALA A 51 30.18 -25.63 36.74
N MET A 52 29.38 -24.58 36.91
CA MET A 52 28.83 -24.18 38.23
C MET A 52 27.94 -25.27 38.84
N GLN A 53 27.06 -25.85 38.00
CA GLN A 53 26.18 -26.94 38.43
C GLN A 53 26.97 -28.19 38.87
N SER A 54 28.07 -28.51 38.17
CA SER A 54 28.91 -29.69 38.51
C SER A 54 29.65 -29.55 39.84
N VAL A 55 29.88 -28.33 40.33
CA VAL A 55 30.51 -28.03 41.63
C VAL A 55 29.44 -27.88 42.75
N GLY A 56 28.16 -28.07 42.43
CA GLY A 56 27.08 -28.02 43.45
C GLY A 56 26.59 -26.59 43.74
N ILE A 57 26.92 -25.61 42.93
CA ILE A 57 26.44 -24.23 43.09
C ILE A 57 24.97 -24.19 42.73
N ASN A 58 24.15 -23.64 43.62
CA ASN A 58 22.70 -23.47 43.36
C ASN A 58 22.44 -22.37 42.32
N LEU A 59 21.95 -22.77 41.18
CA LEU A 59 21.68 -21.87 40.05
C LEU A 59 20.29 -21.26 40.05
N THR A 60 19.47 -21.48 41.11
CA THR A 60 18.09 -21.01 41.14
C THR A 60 17.96 -19.50 40.89
N ALA A 61 18.76 -18.70 41.61
CA ALA A 61 18.77 -17.25 41.41
C ALA A 61 19.22 -16.84 40.00
N LEU A 62 20.22 -17.54 39.44
CA LEU A 62 20.69 -17.29 38.08
C LEU A 62 19.64 -17.66 37.02
N THR A 63 18.89 -18.74 37.25
CA THR A 63 17.79 -19.16 36.37
C THR A 63 16.68 -18.12 36.35
N VAL A 64 16.27 -17.58 37.52
CA VAL A 64 15.26 -16.52 37.60
C VAL A 64 15.75 -15.26 36.89
N LEU A 65 16.98 -14.83 37.14
CA LEU A 65 17.56 -13.67 36.47
C LEU A 65 17.65 -13.87 34.95
N SER A 66 18.13 -15.06 34.52
CA SER A 66 18.21 -15.39 33.07
C SER A 66 16.86 -15.39 32.40
N GLY A 67 15.80 -15.85 33.11
CA GLY A 67 14.44 -15.77 32.64
C GLY A 67 13.99 -14.31 32.42
N ALA A 68 14.22 -13.44 33.40
CA ALA A 68 13.90 -12.02 33.27
C ALA A 68 14.65 -11.33 32.13
N VAL A 69 15.97 -11.62 32.00
CA VAL A 69 16.78 -11.12 30.88
C VAL A 69 16.27 -11.66 29.55
N GLY A 70 15.92 -12.95 29.48
CA GLY A 70 15.36 -13.58 28.28
C GLY A 70 14.06 -12.93 27.83
N VAL A 71 13.15 -12.62 28.75
CA VAL A 71 11.90 -11.88 28.48
C VAL A 71 12.22 -10.49 27.94
N GLY A 72 13.15 -9.76 28.57
CA GLY A 72 13.57 -8.43 28.11
C GLY A 72 14.16 -8.45 26.68
N ILE A 73 15.01 -9.41 26.37
CA ILE A 73 15.55 -9.61 25.02
C ILE A 73 14.42 -9.97 24.04
N GLY A 74 13.49 -10.85 24.45
CA GLY A 74 12.32 -11.24 23.65
C GLY A 74 11.48 -10.02 23.24
N PHE A 75 11.15 -9.14 24.16
CA PHE A 75 10.46 -7.88 23.85
C PHE A 75 11.28 -6.97 22.93
N GLY A 76 12.60 -6.89 23.15
CA GLY A 76 13.48 -6.10 22.27
C GLY A 76 13.57 -6.62 20.84
N LEU A 77 13.43 -7.94 20.63
CA LEU A 77 13.47 -8.58 19.31
C LEU A 77 12.10 -8.80 18.69
N GLN A 78 11.02 -8.54 19.42
CA GLN A 78 9.64 -8.83 18.99
C GLN A 78 9.34 -8.32 17.58
N LYS A 79 9.65 -7.05 17.29
CA LYS A 79 9.42 -6.42 15.98
C LYS A 79 10.22 -7.10 14.84
N VAL A 80 11.43 -7.52 15.11
CA VAL A 80 12.29 -8.20 14.13
C VAL A 80 11.70 -9.57 13.78
N VAL A 81 11.32 -10.34 14.82
CA VAL A 81 10.72 -11.67 14.65
C VAL A 81 9.35 -11.55 13.96
N SER A 82 8.52 -10.61 14.39
CA SER A 82 7.20 -10.36 13.76
C SER A 82 7.34 -10.08 12.27
N ASN A 83 8.23 -9.17 11.88
CA ASN A 83 8.45 -8.85 10.47
C ASN A 83 8.98 -10.03 9.64
N PHE A 84 9.84 -10.86 10.23
CA PHE A 84 10.35 -12.05 9.55
C PHE A 84 9.25 -13.12 9.36
N ILE A 85 8.46 -13.38 10.41
CA ILE A 85 7.33 -14.32 10.33
C ILE A 85 6.28 -13.80 9.35
N SER A 86 5.92 -12.52 9.40
CA SER A 86 5.00 -11.88 8.46
C SER A 86 5.49 -12.01 7.01
N GLY A 87 6.80 -11.82 6.78
CA GLY A 87 7.39 -12.03 5.45
C GLY A 87 7.26 -13.47 4.96
N MET A 88 7.45 -14.46 5.84
CA MET A 88 7.20 -15.87 5.50
C MET A 88 5.73 -16.14 5.16
N ILE A 89 4.80 -15.60 5.94
CA ILE A 89 3.36 -15.76 5.69
C ILE A 89 2.98 -15.17 4.32
N ILE A 90 3.43 -13.95 4.02
CA ILE A 90 3.18 -13.29 2.73
C ILE A 90 3.66 -14.15 1.56
N LEU A 91 4.86 -14.74 1.67
CA LEU A 91 5.43 -15.59 0.62
C LEU A 91 4.71 -16.93 0.47
N LEU A 92 4.14 -17.47 1.56
CA LEU A 92 3.41 -18.75 1.53
C LEU A 92 1.97 -18.56 1.05
N ASP A 93 1.33 -17.46 1.40
CA ASP A 93 -0.09 -17.19 1.12
C ASP A 93 -0.32 -16.66 -0.30
N ASP A 94 0.73 -16.19 -0.96
CA ASP A 94 0.64 -15.61 -2.32
C ASP A 94 -0.38 -14.45 -2.41
N SER A 95 -0.71 -13.84 -1.27
CA SER A 95 -1.72 -12.79 -1.14
C SER A 95 -1.32 -11.47 -1.80
N ILE A 96 -0.02 -11.24 -1.94
CA ILE A 96 0.57 -10.12 -2.67
C ILE A 96 1.79 -10.61 -3.44
N LYS A 97 2.00 -10.05 -4.66
CA LYS A 97 3.07 -10.46 -5.57
C LYS A 97 3.80 -9.24 -6.13
N PRO A 98 5.08 -9.39 -6.55
CA PRO A 98 5.74 -8.34 -7.33
C PRO A 98 4.91 -8.01 -8.59
N GLY A 99 4.69 -6.70 -8.80
CA GLY A 99 3.84 -6.19 -9.88
C GLY A 99 2.39 -5.91 -9.49
N ASP A 100 1.92 -6.40 -8.35
CA ASP A 100 0.58 -6.05 -7.87
C ASP A 100 0.46 -4.57 -7.56
N THR A 101 -0.71 -4.01 -7.90
CA THR A 101 -1.09 -2.66 -7.52
C THR A 101 -1.85 -2.71 -6.21
N ILE A 102 -1.34 -1.99 -5.21
CA ILE A 102 -1.89 -2.03 -3.85
C ILE A 102 -2.09 -0.64 -3.26
N THR A 103 -2.94 -0.59 -2.24
CA THR A 103 -3.00 0.53 -1.30
C THR A 103 -2.79 0.00 0.11
N VAL A 104 -1.80 0.55 0.82
CA VAL A 104 -1.53 0.28 2.23
C VAL A 104 -1.54 1.60 2.98
N GLY A 105 -2.50 1.78 3.89
CA GLY A 105 -2.76 3.09 4.49
C GLY A 105 -3.07 4.13 3.42
N GLU A 106 -2.27 5.20 3.34
CA GLU A 106 -2.39 6.26 2.33
C GLU A 106 -1.50 6.03 1.10
N THR A 107 -0.69 4.97 1.09
CA THR A 107 0.28 4.70 0.02
C THR A 107 -0.35 3.87 -1.08
N PHE A 108 -0.55 4.47 -2.26
CA PHE A 108 -0.95 3.79 -3.49
C PHE A 108 0.28 3.59 -4.38
N GLY A 109 0.53 2.34 -4.79
CA GLY A 109 1.68 2.00 -5.64
C GLY A 109 1.66 0.56 -6.12
N TRP A 110 2.74 0.12 -6.72
CA TRP A 110 2.93 -1.28 -7.11
C TRP A 110 4.09 -1.91 -6.35
N ILE A 111 3.95 -3.19 -6.05
CA ILE A 111 4.98 -3.97 -5.36
C ILE A 111 6.13 -4.18 -6.33
N ARG A 112 7.32 -3.72 -5.95
CA ARG A 112 8.55 -3.94 -6.68
C ARG A 112 9.21 -5.26 -6.30
N GLU A 113 9.35 -5.50 -4.99
CA GLU A 113 9.96 -6.71 -4.46
C GLU A 113 9.49 -7.00 -3.03
N LEU A 114 9.53 -8.28 -2.69
CA LEU A 114 9.28 -8.81 -1.36
C LEU A 114 10.62 -9.17 -0.72
N ARG A 115 10.90 -8.63 0.46
CA ARG A 115 12.11 -8.90 1.23
C ARG A 115 11.77 -9.55 2.57
N ALA A 116 12.78 -10.12 3.24
CA ALA A 116 12.59 -10.84 4.50
C ALA A 116 11.93 -10.01 5.62
N ARG A 117 12.07 -8.68 5.62
CA ARG A 117 11.55 -7.79 6.68
C ARG A 117 10.67 -6.65 6.17
N PHE A 118 10.64 -6.39 4.87
CA PHE A 118 9.84 -5.33 4.27
C PHE A 118 9.41 -5.68 2.85
N VAL A 119 8.35 -5.05 2.39
CA VAL A 119 7.92 -4.99 1.00
C VAL A 119 8.32 -3.64 0.43
N SER A 120 8.93 -3.63 -0.75
CA SER A 120 9.20 -2.40 -1.50
C SER A 120 8.02 -2.07 -2.39
N VAL A 121 7.44 -0.88 -2.18
CA VAL A 121 6.31 -0.34 -2.94
C VAL A 121 6.73 0.94 -3.63
N VAL A 122 6.63 0.97 -4.95
CA VAL A 122 6.95 2.15 -5.75
C VAL A 122 5.67 2.92 -6.05
N THR A 123 5.66 4.21 -5.75
CA THR A 123 4.55 5.10 -6.06
C THR A 123 4.77 5.83 -7.38
N ARG A 124 3.71 6.42 -7.91
CA ARG A 124 3.71 7.04 -9.22
C ARG A 124 4.59 8.30 -9.35
N ASP A 125 4.86 8.96 -8.24
CA ASP A 125 5.78 10.09 -8.13
C ASP A 125 7.25 9.65 -7.99
N GLY A 126 7.53 8.35 -8.15
CA GLY A 126 8.88 7.78 -8.14
C GLY A 126 9.46 7.52 -6.77
N ARG A 127 8.68 7.68 -5.70
CA ARG A 127 9.13 7.31 -4.35
C ARG A 127 9.02 5.81 -4.15
N GLU A 128 9.98 5.26 -3.42
CA GLU A 128 10.00 3.87 -3.01
C GLU A 128 9.80 3.78 -1.49
N TYR A 129 8.69 3.17 -1.09
CA TYR A 129 8.34 2.96 0.30
C TYR A 129 8.77 1.56 0.72
N LEU A 130 9.55 1.48 1.81
CA LEU A 130 9.95 0.23 2.44
C LEU A 130 9.00 -0.02 3.61
N ILE A 131 7.93 -0.74 3.34
CA ILE A 131 6.86 -1.00 4.31
C ILE A 131 7.16 -2.29 5.06
N PRO A 132 7.20 -2.30 6.41
CA PRO A 132 7.42 -3.51 7.20
C PRO A 132 6.43 -4.62 6.84
N ASN A 133 6.89 -5.88 6.79
CA ASN A 133 6.02 -7.01 6.48
C ASN A 133 4.87 -7.17 7.48
N GLU A 134 5.10 -6.81 8.73
CA GLU A 134 4.08 -6.83 9.80
C GLU A 134 2.87 -5.98 9.43
N ASP A 135 3.06 -4.83 8.76
CA ASP A 135 1.98 -3.93 8.38
C ASP A 135 1.03 -4.58 7.36
N PHE A 136 1.55 -5.43 6.47
CA PHE A 136 0.73 -6.18 5.51
C PHE A 136 -0.15 -7.26 6.15
N ILE A 137 0.22 -7.74 7.33
CA ILE A 137 -0.54 -8.77 8.07
C ILE A 137 -1.51 -8.14 9.08
N THR A 138 -1.11 -7.02 9.70
CA THR A 138 -1.87 -6.41 10.79
C THR A 138 -2.78 -5.27 10.36
N THR A 139 -2.60 -4.71 9.16
CA THR A 139 -3.41 -3.63 8.63
C THR A 139 -4.23 -4.06 7.41
N GLN A 140 -5.22 -3.23 7.05
CA GLN A 140 -5.97 -3.46 5.83
C GLN A 140 -5.14 -3.12 4.61
N VAL A 141 -5.00 -4.08 3.70
CA VAL A 141 -4.36 -3.92 2.39
C VAL A 141 -5.43 -4.06 1.31
N ILE A 142 -5.49 -3.09 0.41
CA ILE A 142 -6.34 -3.16 -0.78
C ILE A 142 -5.44 -3.61 -1.94
N ASN A 143 -5.65 -4.82 -2.44
CA ASN A 143 -5.00 -5.30 -3.66
C ASN A 143 -5.94 -5.10 -4.84
N TRP A 144 -5.56 -4.24 -5.79
CA TRP A 144 -6.36 -3.86 -6.96
C TRP A 144 -6.23 -4.86 -8.12
N SER A 145 -5.30 -5.80 -8.02
CA SER A 145 -4.97 -6.77 -9.07
C SER A 145 -5.08 -8.24 -8.62
N PHE A 146 -5.56 -8.50 -7.42
CA PHE A 146 -5.56 -9.83 -6.79
C PHE A 146 -6.39 -10.86 -7.55
N SER A 147 -7.68 -10.60 -7.72
CA SER A 147 -8.62 -11.55 -8.36
C SER A 147 -8.96 -11.17 -9.79
N ASP A 148 -8.84 -9.89 -10.13
CA ASP A 148 -9.28 -9.32 -11.40
C ASP A 148 -8.41 -8.09 -11.71
N LYS A 149 -8.13 -7.87 -12.98
CA LYS A 149 -7.38 -6.68 -13.44
C LYS A 149 -8.27 -5.45 -13.56
N TYR A 150 -9.59 -5.64 -13.55
CA TYR A 150 -10.54 -4.56 -13.78
C TYR A 150 -10.73 -3.68 -12.57
N VAL A 151 -10.45 -2.41 -12.74
CA VAL A 151 -10.69 -1.38 -11.71
C VAL A 151 -11.81 -0.46 -12.19
N ARG A 152 -12.80 -0.25 -11.31
CA ARG A 152 -13.92 0.65 -11.53
C ARG A 152 -13.54 2.08 -11.20
N LEU A 153 -13.90 2.98 -12.10
CA LEU A 153 -13.78 4.42 -11.90
C LEU A 153 -15.13 5.10 -12.09
N ASP A 154 -15.37 6.10 -11.28
CA ASP A 154 -16.57 6.90 -11.30
C ASP A 154 -16.18 8.36 -11.61
N VAL A 155 -16.97 9.01 -12.46
CA VAL A 155 -16.87 10.42 -12.85
C VAL A 155 -18.23 11.09 -12.64
N PRO A 156 -18.37 11.93 -11.60
CA PRO A 156 -19.57 12.74 -11.42
C PRO A 156 -19.54 13.93 -12.39
N PHE A 157 -20.69 14.30 -12.94
CA PHE A 157 -20.86 15.51 -13.74
C PHE A 157 -22.29 16.02 -13.61
N GLY A 158 -22.51 17.28 -13.99
CA GLY A 158 -23.84 17.91 -13.99
C GLY A 158 -24.13 18.62 -15.31
N VAL A 159 -25.38 18.59 -15.74
CA VAL A 159 -25.88 19.30 -16.93
C VAL A 159 -27.04 20.23 -16.57
N ALA A 160 -27.33 21.19 -17.44
CA ALA A 160 -28.42 22.12 -17.22
C ALA A 160 -29.79 21.42 -17.26
N TYR A 161 -30.81 22.00 -16.61
CA TYR A 161 -32.14 21.44 -16.48
C TYR A 161 -32.95 21.42 -17.79
N ASP A 162 -32.50 22.13 -18.82
CA ASP A 162 -33.06 22.12 -20.17
C ASP A 162 -32.59 20.97 -21.05
N SER A 163 -31.60 20.19 -20.57
CA SER A 163 -31.10 19.01 -21.27
C SER A 163 -32.03 17.80 -21.08
N ASP A 164 -32.18 16.96 -22.11
CA ASP A 164 -32.90 15.67 -21.97
C ASP A 164 -32.00 14.66 -21.22
N PRO A 165 -32.40 14.17 -20.02
CA PRO A 165 -31.59 13.24 -19.25
C PRO A 165 -31.32 11.91 -19.96
N HIS A 166 -32.21 11.44 -20.84
CA HIS A 166 -32.00 10.19 -21.58
C HIS A 166 -30.93 10.36 -22.65
N GLU A 167 -30.94 11.46 -23.37
CA GLU A 167 -29.93 11.80 -24.36
C GLU A 167 -28.56 11.99 -23.70
N VAL A 168 -28.50 12.66 -22.54
CA VAL A 168 -27.29 12.85 -21.76
C VAL A 168 -26.65 11.51 -21.37
N VAL A 169 -27.45 10.53 -20.94
CA VAL A 169 -26.95 9.19 -20.57
C VAL A 169 -26.32 8.50 -21.77
N ASP A 170 -26.99 8.50 -22.93
CA ASP A 170 -26.50 7.82 -24.13
C ASP A 170 -25.21 8.46 -24.65
N ILE A 171 -25.15 9.78 -24.69
CA ILE A 171 -23.97 10.54 -25.10
C ILE A 171 -22.79 10.29 -24.13
N ALA A 172 -23.06 10.29 -22.82
CA ALA A 172 -22.01 10.06 -21.81
C ALA A 172 -21.41 8.64 -21.90
N ILE A 173 -22.24 7.63 -22.13
CA ILE A 173 -21.80 6.24 -22.34
C ILE A 173 -20.94 6.15 -23.61
N ALA A 174 -21.40 6.73 -24.72
CA ALA A 174 -20.69 6.72 -25.98
C ALA A 174 -19.34 7.45 -25.88
N ALA A 175 -19.31 8.60 -25.22
CA ALA A 175 -18.09 9.36 -24.99
C ALA A 175 -17.07 8.59 -24.16
N ALA A 176 -17.50 7.93 -23.08
CA ALA A 176 -16.60 7.09 -22.28
C ALA A 176 -16.08 5.89 -23.07
N ALA A 177 -16.95 5.23 -23.85
CA ALA A 177 -16.58 4.05 -24.64
C ALA A 177 -15.58 4.36 -25.77
N SER A 178 -15.49 5.62 -26.22
CA SER A 178 -14.56 6.07 -27.26
C SER A 178 -13.12 6.24 -26.74
N VAL A 179 -12.94 6.28 -25.42
CA VAL A 179 -11.63 6.55 -24.82
C VAL A 179 -10.82 5.25 -24.70
N ASP A 180 -9.60 5.27 -25.23
CA ASP A 180 -8.65 4.18 -25.04
C ASP A 180 -8.49 3.83 -23.55
N ARG A 181 -8.33 2.54 -23.24
CA ARG A 181 -8.23 1.96 -21.90
C ARG A 181 -9.57 1.82 -21.18
N VAL A 182 -10.65 2.39 -21.66
CA VAL A 182 -11.99 2.11 -21.13
C VAL A 182 -12.48 0.77 -21.69
N VAL A 183 -12.88 -0.13 -20.82
CA VAL A 183 -13.38 -1.46 -21.20
C VAL A 183 -14.81 -1.30 -21.71
N ALA A 184 -15.00 -1.37 -23.02
CA ALA A 184 -16.29 -1.16 -23.64
C ALA A 184 -17.09 -2.46 -23.87
N THR A 185 -16.42 -3.62 -24.03
CA THR A 185 -17.07 -4.85 -24.47
C THR A 185 -17.52 -5.73 -23.31
N TYR A 186 -16.63 -6.04 -22.38
CA TYR A 186 -16.90 -6.98 -21.28
C TYR A 186 -17.63 -6.32 -20.10
N ARG A 187 -17.29 -5.06 -19.83
CA ARG A 187 -17.88 -4.23 -18.76
C ARG A 187 -18.12 -2.83 -19.31
N PRO A 188 -19.15 -2.65 -20.12
CA PRO A 188 -19.42 -1.37 -20.79
C PRO A 188 -19.64 -0.25 -19.77
N PRO A 189 -19.31 0.99 -20.13
CA PRO A 189 -19.66 2.16 -19.34
C PRO A 189 -21.17 2.23 -19.09
N VAL A 190 -21.52 2.74 -17.91
CA VAL A 190 -22.91 2.97 -17.51
C VAL A 190 -23.01 4.38 -16.90
N CYS A 191 -24.15 5.02 -17.11
CA CYS A 191 -24.43 6.35 -16.59
C CYS A 191 -25.76 6.37 -15.89
N TRP A 192 -25.84 7.00 -14.72
CA TRP A 192 -27.09 7.17 -13.98
C TRP A 192 -27.26 8.63 -13.59
N MET A 193 -28.50 9.12 -13.68
CA MET A 193 -28.89 10.32 -12.97
C MET A 193 -28.93 10.02 -11.48
N THR A 194 -28.28 10.86 -10.67
CA THR A 194 -28.11 10.63 -9.22
C THR A 194 -28.92 11.61 -8.38
N GLU A 195 -29.13 12.82 -8.87
CA GLU A 195 -29.74 13.88 -8.09
C GLU A 195 -30.27 15.02 -8.95
N PHE A 196 -31.34 15.67 -8.50
CA PHE A 196 -31.73 16.99 -8.92
C PHE A 196 -31.06 18.02 -8.03
N GLY A 197 -29.89 18.54 -8.48
CA GLY A 197 -29.09 19.51 -7.72
C GLY A 197 -29.63 20.94 -7.82
N ASP A 198 -29.05 21.85 -7.03
CA ASP A 198 -29.48 23.25 -6.93
C ASP A 198 -29.43 24.01 -8.27
N SER A 199 -28.54 23.64 -9.17
CA SER A 199 -28.33 24.33 -10.44
C SER A 199 -28.11 23.36 -11.61
N SER A 200 -28.09 22.06 -11.37
CA SER A 200 -27.81 21.02 -12.37
C SER A 200 -28.56 19.74 -12.10
N ILE A 201 -28.82 18.97 -13.15
CA ILE A 201 -29.13 17.54 -13.02
C ILE A 201 -27.81 16.81 -12.91
N ASN A 202 -27.64 16.06 -11.83
CA ASN A 202 -26.36 15.39 -11.52
C ASN A 202 -26.37 13.93 -11.98
N PHE A 203 -25.26 13.51 -12.57
CA PHE A 203 -25.04 12.17 -13.11
C PHE A 203 -23.76 11.56 -12.55
N LEU A 204 -23.71 10.24 -12.57
CA LEU A 204 -22.53 9.44 -12.28
C LEU A 204 -22.23 8.52 -13.46
N LEU A 205 -21.15 8.81 -14.17
CA LEU A 205 -20.62 7.94 -15.22
C LEU A 205 -19.63 6.97 -14.60
N ARG A 206 -19.87 5.69 -14.83
CA ARG A 206 -19.05 4.58 -14.31
C ARG A 206 -18.46 3.80 -15.46
N PHE A 207 -17.17 3.51 -15.37
CA PHE A 207 -16.45 2.71 -16.35
C PHE A 207 -15.35 1.88 -15.71
N TRP A 208 -14.80 0.92 -16.45
CA TRP A 208 -13.78 0.01 -16.01
C TRP A 208 -12.51 0.15 -16.86
N ILE A 209 -11.36 -0.10 -16.22
CA ILE A 209 -10.04 -0.15 -16.87
C ILE A 209 -9.31 -1.43 -16.42
N GLU A 210 -8.35 -1.93 -17.23
CA GLU A 210 -7.56 -3.14 -16.93
C GLU A 210 -6.17 -2.83 -16.36
N ASP A 211 -5.73 -1.59 -16.42
CA ASP A 211 -4.33 -1.20 -16.20
C ASP A 211 -4.17 -0.06 -15.17
N PRO A 212 -4.59 -0.26 -13.91
CA PRO A 212 -4.55 0.79 -12.89
C PRO A 212 -3.14 1.38 -12.67
N GLN A 213 -2.08 0.58 -12.91
CA GLN A 213 -0.69 1.01 -12.82
C GLN A 213 -0.33 2.13 -13.83
N GLN A 214 -1.04 2.24 -14.95
CA GLN A 214 -0.87 3.34 -15.90
C GLN A 214 -1.57 4.64 -15.47
N GLY A 215 -2.27 4.62 -14.34
CA GLY A 215 -2.84 5.75 -13.63
C GLY A 215 -4.35 5.89 -13.78
N LEU A 216 -4.92 6.38 -12.68
CA LEU A 216 -6.36 6.58 -12.53
C LEU A 216 -6.78 8.02 -12.90
N THR A 217 -5.97 9.01 -12.52
CA THR A 217 -6.27 10.43 -12.74
C THR A 217 -6.22 10.80 -14.22
N ASN A 218 -5.23 10.29 -14.95
CA ASN A 218 -5.07 10.56 -16.37
C ASN A 218 -6.23 10.00 -17.21
N ILE A 219 -6.71 8.78 -16.87
CA ILE A 219 -7.84 8.21 -17.60
C ILE A 219 -9.15 8.92 -17.26
N ARG A 220 -9.38 9.31 -15.98
CA ARG A 220 -10.52 10.17 -15.62
C ARG A 220 -10.50 11.47 -16.41
N GLY A 221 -9.32 12.12 -16.50
CA GLY A 221 -9.16 13.34 -17.27
C GLY A 221 -9.50 13.16 -18.76
N LYS A 222 -9.05 12.06 -19.39
CA LYS A 222 -9.39 11.75 -20.78
C LYS A 222 -10.90 11.55 -20.98
N VAL A 223 -11.56 10.83 -20.07
CA VAL A 223 -13.02 10.65 -20.11
C VAL A 223 -13.75 11.97 -19.91
N MET A 224 -13.30 12.82 -19.00
CA MET A 224 -13.89 14.16 -18.81
C MET A 224 -13.74 15.04 -20.05
N MET A 225 -12.60 14.97 -20.75
CA MET A 225 -12.40 15.69 -22.01
C MET A 225 -13.32 15.16 -23.11
N ALA A 226 -13.44 13.84 -23.24
CA ALA A 226 -14.36 13.24 -24.20
C ALA A 226 -15.82 13.62 -23.92
N LEU A 227 -16.22 13.66 -22.63
CA LEU A 227 -17.53 14.17 -22.21
C LEU A 227 -17.73 15.63 -22.61
N TRP A 228 -16.75 16.48 -22.36
CA TRP A 228 -16.80 17.89 -22.73
C TRP A 228 -17.03 18.08 -24.22
N ASP A 229 -16.26 17.37 -25.05
CA ASP A 229 -16.33 17.46 -26.49
C ASP A 229 -17.71 16.97 -26.99
N ALA A 230 -18.15 15.80 -26.50
CA ALA A 230 -19.46 15.24 -26.85
C ALA A 230 -20.63 16.14 -26.43
N PHE A 231 -20.60 16.76 -25.26
CA PHE A 231 -21.64 17.69 -24.79
C PHE A 231 -21.67 18.93 -25.66
N LYS A 232 -20.52 19.46 -26.02
CA LYS A 232 -20.42 20.64 -26.90
C LYS A 232 -20.98 20.36 -28.31
N GLU A 233 -20.68 19.18 -28.88
CA GLU A 233 -21.18 18.74 -30.19
C GLU A 233 -22.70 18.56 -30.21
N ASN A 234 -23.28 18.09 -29.08
CA ASN A 234 -24.71 17.82 -28.98
C ASN A 234 -25.53 18.96 -28.31
N GLY A 235 -24.90 20.12 -28.05
CA GLY A 235 -25.58 21.28 -27.48
C GLY A 235 -25.96 21.12 -26.01
N ILE A 236 -25.42 20.14 -25.30
CA ILE A 236 -25.64 19.96 -23.86
C ILE A 236 -24.85 21.00 -23.10
N SER A 237 -25.52 21.77 -22.24
CA SER A 237 -24.89 22.84 -21.45
C SER A 237 -24.49 22.36 -20.07
N ILE A 238 -23.27 22.72 -19.64
CA ILE A 238 -22.83 22.62 -18.26
C ILE A 238 -23.22 23.94 -17.57
N PRO A 239 -24.12 23.92 -16.58
CA PRO A 239 -24.68 25.13 -16.03
C PRO A 239 -23.73 25.88 -15.13
N PHE A 240 -23.83 27.19 -15.14
CA PHE A 240 -23.31 28.03 -14.06
C PHE A 240 -24.26 27.98 -12.85
N PRO A 241 -23.80 28.33 -11.62
CA PRO A 241 -24.69 28.44 -10.49
C PRO A 241 -25.85 29.43 -10.78
N HIS A 242 -27.09 28.94 -10.65
CA HIS A 242 -28.29 29.76 -10.83
C HIS A 242 -28.69 30.39 -9.49
N ARG A 243 -29.09 31.66 -9.55
CA ARG A 243 -29.71 32.36 -8.44
C ARG A 243 -30.92 33.15 -8.93
N GLU A 244 -32.08 32.89 -8.35
CA GLU A 244 -33.25 33.70 -8.54
C GLU A 244 -33.19 34.92 -7.63
N VAL A 245 -33.24 36.14 -8.22
CA VAL A 245 -33.19 37.40 -7.47
C VAL A 245 -34.51 38.11 -7.63
N ILE A 246 -35.30 38.12 -6.56
CA ILE A 246 -36.59 38.85 -6.52
C ILE A 246 -36.30 40.27 -6.02
N MET A 247 -36.41 41.26 -6.91
CA MET A 247 -36.27 42.67 -6.56
C MET A 247 -37.61 43.19 -6.04
N LYS A 248 -37.65 43.49 -4.74
CA LYS A 248 -38.87 44.03 -4.10
C LYS A 248 -39.08 45.52 -4.33
N THR A 249 -38.09 46.23 -4.88
CA THR A 249 -38.14 47.66 -5.19
C THR A 249 -37.80 47.86 -6.68
N PRO A 250 -38.46 48.82 -7.41
CA PRO A 250 -38.10 49.12 -8.79
C PRO A 250 -36.63 49.61 -8.87
N VAL A 251 -35.81 48.91 -9.67
CA VAL A 251 -34.43 49.35 -9.95
C VAL A 251 -34.44 50.09 -11.27
N THR A 252 -34.03 51.38 -11.21
CA THR A 252 -33.84 52.16 -12.44
C THR A 252 -32.48 51.77 -13.05
N VAL A 253 -32.50 51.00 -14.15
CA VAL A 253 -31.30 50.66 -14.90
C VAL A 253 -30.90 51.87 -15.75
N GLN A 254 -29.84 52.60 -15.39
CA GLN A 254 -29.21 53.58 -16.27
C GLN A 254 -28.38 52.81 -17.32
N SER A 255 -28.88 52.84 -18.57
CA SER A 255 -28.12 52.38 -19.71
C SER A 255 -26.98 53.39 -19.98
N THR A 256 -25.75 53.04 -19.60
CA THR A 256 -24.58 53.73 -20.10
C THR A 256 -24.30 53.24 -21.52
N GLY A 257 -24.91 53.91 -22.49
CA GLY A 257 -24.57 53.72 -23.89
C GLY A 257 -23.08 54.01 -24.15
N PRO A 258 -22.47 53.43 -25.16
CA PRO A 258 -21.06 53.71 -25.47
C PRO A 258 -20.93 55.21 -25.78
N LYS A 259 -20.01 55.91 -25.07
CA LYS A 259 -19.61 57.25 -25.44
C LYS A 259 -18.89 57.17 -26.78
N SER A 260 -19.50 57.77 -27.77
CA SER A 260 -18.93 58.01 -29.10
C SER A 260 -17.59 58.75 -29.05
#